data_4cdee07a5f86f09d52510d5423e61e81
#
_entry.id   4cdee07a5f86f09d52510d5423e61e81
#
_cell.length_a   1.000
_cell.length_b   1.000
_cell.length_c   1.000
_cell.angle_alpha   90.00
_cell.angle_beta   90.00
_cell.angle_gamma   90.00
#
_symmetry.space_group_name_H-M   'P 1'
#
loop_
_entity.id
_entity.type
_entity.pdbx_description
1 polymer ?
#
loop_
_entity_poly.entity_id
_entity_poly.type
_entity_poly.pdbx_seq_one_letter_code
_entity_poly.pdbx_strand_id
1 'polypeptide(L)'
;MPVRVHNFLGKLGWNARKYLPWLASESYLKLQFVTRRKLQRNYIEYFMSAKEVPQPLVVNLETINRCNSTCEFCTANKYAEKRPYMRMEDELFYQIIDQLSEWGYKGHLTMYGNNEPLLDTRIVEFHKYAREKLPEAFIFMSTNGLLLTVEKVKEIIPYVDQLVINNYCMDMKLHKNIQKIYKYILEHPEEFKDVDVLIQMRYLKEVLTNRAGSAPNKPATDKVIKETCLMPYTDMWIMPNGKLGICCCDNFEVTDLADLHEVSL
;
A
#
# COMPACT_ATOMS: atom_id res chain seq x y z
N MET A 1 21.09 5.01 -7.48
CA MET A 1 21.29 3.64 -6.92
C MET A 1 20.07 2.83 -7.27
N PRO A 2 20.20 1.69 -7.93
CA PRO A 2 19.05 0.91 -8.44
C PRO A 2 18.23 0.24 -7.33
N VAL A 3 18.72 0.22 -6.08
CA VAL A 3 17.97 -0.28 -4.93
C VAL A 3 18.28 0.53 -3.69
N ARG A 4 17.24 0.88 -2.93
CA ARG A 4 17.35 1.57 -1.64
C ARG A 4 17.03 0.58 -0.51
N VAL A 5 17.91 0.50 0.48
CA VAL A 5 17.65 -0.26 1.71
C VAL A 5 17.41 0.70 2.85
N HIS A 6 16.15 0.81 3.28
CA HIS A 6 15.78 1.66 4.40
C HIS A 6 16.05 0.96 5.73
N ASN A 7 17.25 1.21 6.29
CA ASN A 7 17.55 0.79 7.66
C ASN A 7 18.51 1.68 8.42
N PHE A 8 19.53 2.18 7.76
CA PHE A 8 20.58 2.90 8.46
C PHE A 8 20.18 4.36 8.71
N LEU A 9 19.55 5.01 7.74
CA LEU A 9 19.10 6.39 7.86
C LEU A 9 17.84 6.54 8.72
N GLY A 10 16.95 5.55 8.76
CA GLY A 10 15.82 5.51 9.68
C GLY A 10 16.26 5.41 11.14
N LYS A 11 17.29 4.60 11.44
CA LYS A 11 17.94 4.57 12.75
C LYS A 11 18.73 5.85 13.05
N LEU A 12 19.41 6.43 12.09
CA LEU A 12 20.08 7.72 12.24
C LEU A 12 19.07 8.85 12.47
N GLY A 13 17.97 8.90 11.72
CA GLY A 13 16.90 9.85 11.94
C GLY A 13 16.21 9.69 13.29
N TRP A 14 15.98 8.45 13.73
CA TRP A 14 15.46 8.15 15.07
C TRP A 14 16.49 8.50 16.17
N ASN A 15 17.76 8.15 15.97
CA ASN A 15 18.85 8.48 16.90
C ASN A 15 19.19 9.97 16.85
N ALA A 16 19.14 10.62 15.69
CA ALA A 16 19.30 12.07 15.59
C ALA A 16 18.22 12.82 16.35
N ARG A 17 16.96 12.37 16.33
CA ARG A 17 15.89 12.89 17.19
C ARG A 17 16.17 12.73 18.67
N LYS A 18 16.88 11.66 19.06
CA LYS A 18 17.30 11.43 20.44
C LYS A 18 18.43 12.35 20.87
N TYR A 19 19.35 12.69 19.97
CA TYR A 19 20.54 13.51 20.25
C TYR A 19 20.43 14.98 19.81
N LEU A 20 19.41 15.31 18.99
CA LEU A 20 19.09 16.65 18.54
C LEU A 20 17.62 16.99 18.89
N PRO A 21 17.29 17.15 20.18
CA PRO A 21 15.92 17.38 20.65
C PRO A 21 15.24 18.59 20.01
N TRP A 22 16.01 19.59 19.58
CA TRP A 22 15.51 20.79 18.92
C TRP A 22 14.95 20.53 17.50
N LEU A 23 15.42 19.48 16.77
CA LEU A 23 14.82 19.06 15.49
C LEU A 23 13.46 18.34 15.70
N ALA A 24 13.24 17.88 16.90
CA ALA A 24 11.95 17.37 17.37
C ALA A 24 11.21 18.38 18.23
N SER A 25 11.57 19.68 18.11
CA SER A 25 10.93 20.71 18.90
C SER A 25 9.42 20.64 18.70
N GLU A 26 8.70 20.77 19.80
CA GLU A 26 7.24 20.75 19.82
C GLU A 26 6.66 21.78 18.83
N SER A 27 7.38 22.89 18.64
CA SER A 27 7.05 23.94 17.69
C SER A 27 7.15 23.50 16.21
N TYR A 28 8.18 22.73 15.84
CA TYR A 28 8.34 22.21 14.48
C TYR A 28 7.28 21.14 14.18
N LEU A 29 7.04 20.24 15.13
CA LEU A 29 5.98 19.24 15.00
C LEU A 29 4.59 19.87 14.95
N LYS A 30 4.34 20.92 15.76
CA LYS A 30 3.11 21.72 15.70
C LYS A 30 2.96 22.42 14.35
N LEU A 31 4.03 23.00 13.80
CA LEU A 31 4.00 23.67 12.49
C LEU A 31 3.68 22.68 11.37
N GLN A 32 4.34 21.53 11.32
CA GLN A 32 4.04 20.48 10.35
C GLN A 32 2.58 20.01 10.48
N PHE A 33 2.12 19.83 11.70
CA PHE A 33 0.75 19.39 11.99
C PHE A 33 -0.30 20.42 11.54
N VAL A 34 -0.07 21.71 11.82
CA VAL A 34 -0.96 22.80 11.40
C VAL A 34 -1.00 22.93 9.88
N THR A 35 0.18 22.86 9.22
CA THR A 35 0.28 22.93 7.75
C THR A 35 -0.45 21.74 7.10
N ARG A 36 -0.23 20.54 7.62
CA ARG A 36 -0.92 19.34 7.14
C ARG A 36 -2.43 19.46 7.28
N ARG A 37 -2.93 19.92 8.42
CA ARG A 37 -4.37 20.14 8.63
C ARG A 37 -4.97 21.15 7.65
N LYS A 38 -4.26 22.26 7.37
CA LYS A 38 -4.71 23.25 6.41
C LYS A 38 -4.81 22.66 5.01
N LEU A 39 -3.79 21.93 4.57
CA LEU A 39 -3.80 21.23 3.28
C LEU A 39 -4.95 20.20 3.20
N GLN A 40 -5.16 19.45 4.27
CA GLN A 40 -6.24 18.49 4.36
C GLN A 40 -7.62 19.16 4.21
N ARG A 41 -7.84 20.23 4.94
CA ARG A 41 -9.09 20.99 4.85
C ARG A 41 -9.33 21.52 3.46
N ASN A 42 -8.33 22.19 2.88
CA ASN A 42 -8.43 22.74 1.53
C ASN A 42 -8.75 21.67 0.49
N TYR A 43 -8.17 20.46 0.63
CA TYR A 43 -8.47 19.35 -0.27
C TYR A 43 -9.92 18.86 -0.11
N ILE A 44 -10.40 18.72 1.12
CA ILE A 44 -11.81 18.33 1.38
C ILE A 44 -12.76 19.40 0.82
N GLU A 45 -12.49 20.69 1.05
CA GLU A 45 -13.28 21.79 0.51
C GLU A 45 -13.30 21.78 -1.03
N TYR A 46 -12.15 21.54 -1.66
CA TYR A 46 -12.04 21.34 -3.10
C TYR A 46 -12.91 20.16 -3.55
N PHE A 47 -12.75 18.98 -2.92
CA PHE A 47 -13.52 17.79 -3.27
C PHE A 47 -15.03 18.01 -3.15
N MET A 48 -15.47 18.62 -2.05
CA MET A 48 -16.90 18.88 -1.78
C MET A 48 -17.49 19.97 -2.67
N SER A 49 -16.69 20.86 -3.21
CA SER A 49 -17.15 21.95 -4.10
C SER A 49 -17.03 21.62 -5.60
N ALA A 50 -16.39 20.52 -5.94
CA ALA A 50 -16.22 20.10 -7.32
C ALA A 50 -17.58 19.79 -7.97
N LYS A 51 -17.78 20.21 -9.22
CA LYS A 51 -19.01 19.91 -9.98
C LYS A 51 -19.10 18.44 -10.38
N GLU A 52 -17.94 17.83 -10.61
CA GLU A 52 -17.79 16.42 -10.91
C GLU A 52 -16.92 15.80 -9.82
N VAL A 53 -17.16 14.54 -9.48
CA VAL A 53 -16.35 13.85 -8.48
C VAL A 53 -14.91 13.76 -8.98
N PRO A 54 -13.93 14.33 -8.26
CA PRO A 54 -12.53 14.23 -8.66
C PRO A 54 -12.05 12.77 -8.68
N GLN A 55 -11.18 12.44 -9.63
CA GLN A 55 -10.54 11.13 -9.65
C GLN A 55 -9.80 10.87 -8.33
N PRO A 56 -9.82 9.64 -7.79
CA PRO A 56 -9.06 9.30 -6.61
C PRO A 56 -7.55 9.46 -6.89
N LEU A 57 -6.80 9.90 -5.89
CA LEU A 57 -5.35 9.98 -6.00
C LEU A 57 -4.72 8.57 -6.00
N VAL A 58 -5.37 7.63 -5.30
CA VAL A 58 -4.93 6.25 -5.19
C VAL A 58 -6.09 5.28 -5.41
N VAL A 59 -5.92 4.33 -6.29
CA VAL A 59 -6.81 3.17 -6.42
C VAL A 59 -6.10 1.96 -5.82
N ASN A 60 -6.70 1.41 -4.76
CA ASN A 60 -6.25 0.19 -4.11
C ASN A 60 -7.17 -0.96 -4.55
N LEU A 61 -6.61 -1.92 -5.27
CA LEU A 61 -7.33 -3.04 -5.85
C LEU A 61 -6.85 -4.34 -5.21
N GLU A 62 -7.57 -4.86 -4.22
CA GLU A 62 -7.21 -6.10 -3.55
C GLU A 62 -7.68 -7.30 -4.40
N THR A 63 -6.77 -8.03 -5.04
CA THR A 63 -7.13 -9.15 -5.94
C THR A 63 -7.40 -10.46 -5.20
N ILE A 64 -6.90 -10.58 -3.97
CA ILE A 64 -7.07 -11.73 -3.07
C ILE A 64 -6.96 -11.24 -1.62
N ASN A 65 -7.73 -11.80 -0.69
CA ASN A 65 -7.73 -11.37 0.71
C ASN A 65 -6.94 -12.30 1.65
N ARG A 66 -5.81 -12.81 1.23
CA ARG A 66 -4.94 -13.69 2.04
C ARG A 66 -3.50 -13.20 2.08
N CYS A 67 -2.83 -13.56 3.17
CA CYS A 67 -1.41 -13.28 3.35
C CYS A 67 -0.74 -14.47 4.04
N ASN A 68 0.51 -14.76 3.68
CA ASN A 68 1.32 -15.84 4.24
C ASN A 68 2.29 -15.37 5.33
N SER A 69 2.22 -14.10 5.75
CA SER A 69 3.06 -13.56 6.83
C SER A 69 2.36 -13.68 8.20
N THR A 70 3.10 -13.45 9.28
CA THR A 70 2.62 -13.57 10.67
C THR A 70 2.79 -12.28 11.48
N CYS A 71 2.77 -11.11 10.81
CA CYS A 71 2.96 -9.81 11.44
C CYS A 71 1.93 -9.58 12.56
N GLU A 72 2.39 -9.27 13.78
CA GLU A 72 1.52 -9.14 14.97
C GLU A 72 0.58 -7.92 14.91
N PHE A 73 0.95 -6.91 14.13
CA PHE A 73 0.14 -5.69 13.94
C PHE A 73 -0.92 -5.83 12.86
N CYS A 74 -0.90 -6.93 12.08
CA CYS A 74 -1.73 -7.07 10.88
C CYS A 74 -3.01 -7.84 11.16
N THR A 75 -4.15 -7.21 10.89
CA THR A 75 -5.48 -7.80 11.01
C THR A 75 -5.72 -8.94 10.02
N ALA A 76 -5.17 -8.84 8.82
CA ALA A 76 -5.31 -9.87 7.78
C ALA A 76 -4.82 -11.26 8.22
N ASN A 77 -3.79 -11.29 9.09
CA ASN A 77 -3.24 -12.54 9.62
C ASN A 77 -3.92 -12.98 10.92
N LYS A 78 -4.10 -12.04 11.85
CA LYS A 78 -4.62 -12.37 13.20
C LYS A 78 -6.10 -12.70 13.22
N TYR A 79 -6.83 -12.24 12.21
CA TYR A 79 -8.28 -12.41 12.12
C TYR A 79 -8.70 -12.96 10.75
N ALA A 80 -7.83 -13.77 10.13
CA ALA A 80 -8.12 -14.35 8.81
C ALA A 80 -9.42 -15.19 8.82
N GLU A 81 -9.74 -15.83 9.94
CA GLU A 81 -10.97 -16.61 10.14
C GLU A 81 -12.25 -15.75 10.11
N LYS A 82 -12.15 -14.45 10.35
CA LYS A 82 -13.28 -13.51 10.29
C LYS A 82 -13.56 -12.97 8.88
N ARG A 83 -12.68 -13.28 7.93
CA ARG A 83 -12.81 -12.88 6.53
C ARG A 83 -12.98 -14.14 5.67
N PRO A 84 -14.13 -14.37 5.03
CA PRO A 84 -14.27 -15.43 4.04
C PRO A 84 -13.17 -15.32 2.99
N TYR A 85 -12.70 -16.46 2.45
CA TYR A 85 -11.75 -16.40 1.35
C TYR A 85 -12.40 -15.77 0.12
N MET A 86 -11.75 -14.77 -0.42
CA MET A 86 -12.18 -14.08 -1.63
C MET A 86 -11.02 -13.90 -2.59
N ARG A 87 -11.34 -14.04 -3.85
CA ARG A 87 -10.45 -13.79 -4.99
C ARG A 87 -11.28 -13.07 -6.04
N MET A 88 -10.77 -11.94 -6.52
CA MET A 88 -11.43 -11.17 -7.57
C MET A 88 -11.58 -11.99 -8.85
N GLU A 89 -12.73 -11.91 -9.48
CA GLU A 89 -12.96 -12.50 -10.79
C GLU A 89 -12.11 -11.79 -11.85
N ASP A 90 -11.63 -12.56 -12.84
CA ASP A 90 -10.75 -12.01 -13.87
C ASP A 90 -11.48 -10.94 -14.68
N GLU A 91 -12.72 -11.20 -15.05
CA GLU A 91 -13.60 -10.29 -15.80
C GLU A 91 -13.80 -8.97 -15.06
N LEU A 92 -14.03 -9.03 -13.75
CA LEU A 92 -14.19 -7.83 -12.93
C LEU A 92 -12.90 -7.01 -12.88
N PHE A 93 -11.74 -7.67 -12.74
CA PHE A 93 -10.46 -6.99 -12.77
C PHE A 93 -10.27 -6.22 -14.09
N TYR A 94 -10.48 -6.89 -15.22
CA TYR A 94 -10.32 -6.27 -16.53
C TYR A 94 -11.32 -5.12 -16.73
N GLN A 95 -12.56 -5.30 -16.34
CA GLN A 95 -13.59 -4.25 -16.39
C GLN A 95 -13.17 -3.01 -15.58
N ILE A 96 -12.66 -3.16 -14.37
CA ILE A 96 -12.19 -2.04 -13.54
C ILE A 96 -11.03 -1.31 -14.21
N ILE A 97 -10.05 -2.03 -14.73
CA ILE A 97 -8.89 -1.42 -15.40
C ILE A 97 -9.32 -0.70 -16.70
N ASP A 98 -10.24 -1.27 -17.46
CA ASP A 98 -10.77 -0.63 -18.68
C ASP A 98 -11.54 0.66 -18.34
N GLN A 99 -12.38 0.65 -17.31
CA GLN A 99 -13.07 1.86 -16.84
C GLN A 99 -12.10 2.95 -16.34
N LEU A 100 -11.04 2.58 -15.64
CA LEU A 100 -10.00 3.52 -15.24
C LEU A 100 -9.28 4.11 -16.47
N SER A 101 -9.05 3.30 -17.51
CA SER A 101 -8.46 3.74 -18.76
C SER A 101 -9.38 4.71 -19.51
N GLU A 102 -10.66 4.39 -19.62
CA GLU A 102 -11.68 5.27 -20.21
C GLU A 102 -11.81 6.59 -19.47
N TRP A 103 -11.66 6.55 -18.13
CA TRP A 103 -11.64 7.73 -17.29
C TRP A 103 -10.35 8.56 -17.42
N GLY A 104 -9.33 8.05 -18.14
CA GLY A 104 -8.03 8.69 -18.31
C GLY A 104 -7.25 8.78 -17.00
N TYR A 105 -7.34 7.74 -16.17
CA TYR A 105 -6.71 7.72 -14.84
C TYR A 105 -5.19 7.79 -14.90
N LYS A 106 -4.61 8.73 -14.14
CA LYS A 106 -3.16 8.97 -14.05
C LYS A 106 -2.65 8.95 -12.61
N GLY A 107 -3.49 8.58 -11.66
CA GLY A 107 -3.13 8.48 -10.25
C GLY A 107 -2.30 7.24 -9.93
N HIS A 108 -2.24 6.90 -8.65
CA HIS A 108 -1.51 5.71 -8.19
C HIS A 108 -2.42 4.49 -8.22
N LEU A 109 -1.98 3.42 -8.88
CA LEU A 109 -2.63 2.12 -8.83
C LEU A 109 -1.79 1.14 -8.00
N THR A 110 -2.42 0.44 -7.08
CA THR A 110 -1.79 -0.61 -6.31
C THR A 110 -2.71 -1.83 -6.20
N MET A 111 -2.15 -3.03 -6.42
CA MET A 111 -2.91 -4.29 -6.35
C MET A 111 -2.65 -5.03 -5.04
N TYR A 112 -2.56 -4.27 -3.96
CA TYR A 112 -2.45 -4.83 -2.62
C TYR A 112 -3.32 -4.06 -1.63
N GLY A 113 -3.63 -4.73 -0.53
CA GLY A 113 -4.41 -4.15 0.54
C GLY A 113 -4.07 -4.80 1.87
N ASN A 114 -4.98 -5.58 2.37
CA ASN A 114 -4.80 -6.43 3.55
C ASN A 114 -4.42 -7.87 3.15
N ASN A 115 -3.51 -8.02 2.20
CA ASN A 115 -3.13 -9.28 1.57
C ASN A 115 -1.61 -9.39 1.33
N GLU A 116 -1.20 -10.50 0.72
CA GLU A 116 0.08 -10.64 0.03
C GLU A 116 -0.21 -10.88 -1.47
N PRO A 117 0.12 -9.92 -2.34
CA PRO A 117 -0.24 -10.01 -3.76
C PRO A 117 0.38 -11.21 -4.49
N LEU A 118 1.56 -11.68 -4.08
CA LEU A 118 2.22 -12.86 -4.69
C LEU A 118 1.51 -14.19 -4.41
N LEU A 119 0.51 -14.22 -3.55
CA LEU A 119 -0.38 -15.38 -3.41
C LEU A 119 -1.37 -15.50 -4.56
N ASP A 120 -1.62 -14.42 -5.29
CA ASP A 120 -2.39 -14.46 -6.52
C ASP A 120 -1.46 -14.77 -7.70
N THR A 121 -1.62 -15.94 -8.28
CA THR A 121 -0.77 -16.39 -9.40
C THR A 121 -0.90 -15.54 -10.66
N ARG A 122 -2.00 -14.76 -10.78
CA ARG A 122 -2.29 -13.86 -11.91
C ARG A 122 -1.63 -12.49 -11.76
N ILE A 123 -0.99 -12.20 -10.61
CA ILE A 123 -0.56 -10.84 -10.27
C ILE A 123 0.36 -10.19 -11.31
N VAL A 124 1.23 -10.97 -11.96
CA VAL A 124 2.11 -10.47 -13.01
C VAL A 124 1.31 -10.06 -14.24
N GLU A 125 0.38 -10.90 -14.68
CA GLU A 125 -0.49 -10.61 -15.82
C GLU A 125 -1.38 -9.39 -15.56
N PHE A 126 -1.91 -9.27 -14.36
CA PHE A 126 -2.68 -8.11 -13.93
C PHE A 126 -1.87 -6.81 -13.95
N HIS A 127 -0.62 -6.83 -13.50
CA HIS A 127 0.26 -5.67 -13.61
C HIS A 127 0.57 -5.33 -15.07
N LYS A 128 0.80 -6.35 -15.91
CA LYS A 128 1.02 -6.17 -17.35
C LYS A 128 -0.18 -5.49 -18.00
N TYR A 129 -1.38 -6.03 -17.81
CA TYR A 129 -2.61 -5.47 -18.36
C TYR A 129 -2.84 -4.04 -17.90
N ALA A 130 -2.68 -3.80 -16.59
CA ALA A 130 -2.82 -2.45 -16.03
C ALA A 130 -1.82 -1.47 -16.65
N ARG A 131 -0.55 -1.86 -16.85
CA ARG A 131 0.45 -1.01 -17.49
C ARG A 131 0.12 -0.71 -18.96
N GLU A 132 -0.39 -1.69 -19.69
CA GLU A 132 -0.80 -1.51 -21.08
C GLU A 132 -1.98 -0.52 -21.22
N LYS A 133 -2.95 -0.60 -20.30
CA LYS A 133 -4.15 0.25 -20.31
C LYS A 133 -3.95 1.62 -19.66
N LEU A 134 -3.06 1.71 -18.69
CA LEU A 134 -2.80 2.90 -17.88
C LEU A 134 -1.32 3.31 -17.95
N PRO A 135 -0.83 3.70 -19.14
CA PRO A 135 0.61 3.98 -19.33
C PRO A 135 1.13 5.16 -18.49
N GLU A 136 0.25 6.11 -18.13
CA GLU A 136 0.60 7.30 -17.33
C GLU A 136 0.33 7.14 -15.82
N ALA A 137 -0.32 6.05 -15.39
CA ALA A 137 -0.55 5.80 -13.98
C ALA A 137 0.74 5.36 -13.28
N PHE A 138 0.92 5.77 -12.02
CA PHE A 138 2.01 5.27 -11.18
C PHE A 138 1.61 3.93 -10.58
N ILE A 139 2.17 2.84 -11.09
CA ILE A 139 1.87 1.49 -10.62
C ILE A 139 2.86 1.09 -9.53
N PHE A 140 2.31 0.79 -8.36
CA PHE A 140 3.06 0.48 -7.16
C PHE A 140 2.74 -0.94 -6.67
N MET A 141 3.78 -1.74 -6.43
CA MET A 141 3.64 -3.05 -5.82
C MET A 141 4.35 -3.12 -4.48
N SER A 142 3.65 -3.63 -3.47
CA SER A 142 4.24 -3.92 -2.15
C SER A 142 4.04 -5.40 -1.81
N THR A 143 5.11 -6.06 -1.36
CA THR A 143 5.10 -7.48 -0.98
C THR A 143 5.88 -7.72 0.30
N ASN A 144 5.55 -8.77 1.05
CA ASN A 144 6.37 -9.23 2.17
C ASN A 144 7.63 -9.96 1.70
N GLY A 145 7.77 -10.22 0.41
CA GLY A 145 8.94 -10.81 -0.23
C GLY A 145 9.16 -12.30 0.04
N LEU A 146 8.33 -12.98 0.83
CA LEU A 146 8.56 -14.40 1.18
C LEU A 146 8.50 -15.34 -0.04
N LEU A 147 7.66 -15.01 -1.02
CA LEU A 147 7.50 -15.77 -2.27
C LEU A 147 8.31 -15.18 -3.44
N LEU A 148 9.02 -14.09 -3.19
CA LEU A 148 9.74 -13.41 -4.25
C LEU A 148 11.04 -14.14 -4.61
N THR A 149 11.27 -14.33 -5.89
CA THR A 149 12.55 -14.85 -6.46
C THR A 149 13.11 -13.81 -7.43
N VAL A 150 14.35 -13.99 -7.88
CA VAL A 150 14.96 -13.12 -8.90
C VAL A 150 14.15 -13.18 -10.19
N GLU A 151 13.71 -14.36 -10.62
CA GLU A 151 12.89 -14.57 -11.80
C GLU A 151 11.57 -13.82 -11.69
N LYS A 152 10.89 -13.93 -10.53
CA LYS A 152 9.63 -13.24 -10.28
C LYS A 152 9.81 -11.72 -10.27
N VAL A 153 10.91 -11.19 -9.73
CA VAL A 153 11.24 -9.76 -9.83
C VAL A 153 11.36 -9.33 -11.28
N LYS A 154 12.08 -10.10 -12.11
CA LYS A 154 12.25 -9.79 -13.54
C LYS A 154 10.92 -9.80 -14.32
N GLU A 155 9.98 -10.66 -13.92
CA GLU A 155 8.64 -10.68 -14.52
C GLU A 155 7.81 -9.45 -14.14
N ILE A 156 8.02 -8.88 -12.95
CA ILE A 156 7.22 -7.77 -12.39
C ILE A 156 7.74 -6.40 -12.81
N ILE A 157 9.05 -6.18 -12.75
CA ILE A 157 9.65 -4.83 -12.90
C ILE A 157 9.31 -4.10 -14.19
N PRO A 158 9.02 -4.77 -15.33
CA PRO A 158 8.63 -4.04 -16.55
C PRO A 158 7.27 -3.32 -16.44
N TYR A 159 6.46 -3.67 -15.43
CA TYR A 159 5.07 -3.21 -15.34
C TYR A 159 4.79 -2.31 -14.13
N VAL A 160 5.81 -2.07 -13.28
CA VAL A 160 5.67 -1.25 -12.08
C VAL A 160 6.68 -0.11 -12.07
N ASP A 161 6.30 1.05 -11.52
CA ASP A 161 7.21 2.18 -11.29
C ASP A 161 7.96 2.00 -9.97
N GLN A 162 7.34 1.31 -9.00
CA GLN A 162 7.98 1.05 -7.72
C GLN A 162 7.65 -0.35 -7.21
N LEU A 163 8.68 -1.07 -6.76
CA LEU A 163 8.58 -2.34 -6.05
C LEU A 163 9.09 -2.17 -4.62
N VAL A 164 8.21 -2.34 -3.63
CA VAL A 164 8.57 -2.32 -2.21
C VAL A 164 8.56 -3.73 -1.64
N ILE A 165 9.72 -4.16 -1.16
CA ILE A 165 9.91 -5.46 -0.52
C ILE A 165 10.02 -5.26 0.98
N ASN A 166 8.99 -5.63 1.72
CA ASN A 166 8.96 -5.53 3.18
C ASN A 166 9.54 -6.79 3.81
N ASN A 167 10.80 -6.73 4.18
CA ASN A 167 11.49 -7.83 4.85
C ASN A 167 11.14 -7.86 6.33
N TYR A 168 10.06 -8.54 6.69
CA TYR A 168 9.66 -8.69 8.09
C TYR A 168 10.47 -9.77 8.79
N CYS A 169 11.25 -9.40 9.81
CA CYS A 169 12.12 -10.31 10.56
C CYS A 169 12.28 -9.85 12.02
N MET A 170 12.80 -10.73 12.87
CA MET A 170 13.06 -10.39 14.27
C MET A 170 14.50 -9.97 14.53
N ASP A 171 15.44 -10.43 13.69
CA ASP A 171 16.89 -10.22 13.85
C ASP A 171 17.44 -9.09 12.96
N MET A 172 16.58 -8.41 12.22
CA MET A 172 16.96 -7.35 11.27
C MET A 172 17.97 -7.82 10.20
N LYS A 173 17.83 -9.06 9.77
CA LYS A 173 18.56 -9.60 8.63
C LYS A 173 17.64 -9.81 7.44
N LEU A 174 18.18 -9.69 6.25
CA LEU A 174 17.45 -10.03 5.04
C LEU A 174 17.18 -11.54 4.98
N HIS A 175 15.98 -11.92 4.58
CA HIS A 175 15.68 -13.30 4.21
C HIS A 175 16.58 -13.75 3.06
N LYS A 176 16.93 -15.04 3.02
CA LYS A 176 17.91 -15.58 2.05
C LYS A 176 17.56 -15.29 0.59
N ASN A 177 16.28 -15.36 0.24
CA ASN A 177 15.79 -15.03 -1.11
C ASN A 177 15.95 -13.53 -1.40
N ILE A 178 15.64 -12.66 -0.44
CA ILE A 178 15.80 -11.20 -0.59
C ILE A 178 17.27 -10.81 -0.67
N GLN A 179 18.18 -11.53 0.04
CA GLN A 179 19.62 -11.34 -0.13
C GLN A 179 20.06 -11.63 -1.57
N LYS A 180 19.56 -12.73 -2.17
CA LYS A 180 19.86 -13.08 -3.57
C LYS A 180 19.35 -12.00 -4.54
N ILE A 181 18.11 -11.52 -4.31
CA ILE A 181 17.52 -10.44 -5.11
C ILE A 181 18.36 -9.17 -4.99
N TYR A 182 18.70 -8.76 -3.77
CA TYR A 182 19.54 -7.58 -3.53
C TYR A 182 20.88 -7.67 -4.25
N LYS A 183 21.57 -8.83 -4.15
CA LYS A 183 22.81 -9.08 -4.86
C LYS A 183 22.62 -8.99 -6.38
N TYR A 184 21.59 -9.62 -6.92
CA TYR A 184 21.27 -9.57 -8.35
C TYR A 184 21.06 -8.13 -8.85
N ILE A 185 20.31 -7.31 -8.12
CA ILE A 185 20.09 -5.91 -8.48
C ILE A 185 21.40 -5.11 -8.53
N LEU A 186 22.32 -5.37 -7.60
CA LEU A 186 23.62 -4.71 -7.59
C LEU A 186 24.51 -5.14 -8.76
N GLU A 187 24.40 -6.39 -9.21
CA GLU A 187 25.15 -6.96 -10.33
C GLU A 187 24.55 -6.58 -11.69
N HIS A 188 23.27 -6.23 -11.76
CA HIS A 188 22.53 -5.92 -13.00
C HIS A 188 21.77 -4.59 -12.93
N PRO A 189 22.43 -3.46 -12.61
CA PRO A 189 21.75 -2.18 -12.36
C PRO A 189 20.95 -1.67 -13.56
N GLU A 190 21.34 -2.01 -14.78
CA GLU A 190 20.67 -1.57 -16.00
C GLU A 190 19.25 -2.16 -16.17
N GLU A 191 19.01 -3.35 -15.64
CA GLU A 191 17.68 -3.96 -15.67
C GLU A 191 16.69 -3.22 -14.75
N PHE A 192 17.18 -2.41 -13.81
CA PHE A 192 16.41 -1.73 -12.78
C PHE A 192 16.42 -0.18 -12.91
N LYS A 193 16.87 0.35 -14.03
CA LYS A 193 17.02 1.80 -14.20
C LYS A 193 15.69 2.57 -14.18
N ASP A 194 14.63 1.94 -14.66
CA ASP A 194 13.30 2.55 -14.84
C ASP A 194 12.32 2.18 -13.70
N VAL A 195 12.75 1.42 -12.70
CA VAL A 195 11.96 1.02 -11.54
C VAL A 195 12.63 1.40 -10.22
N ASP A 196 11.85 1.97 -9.29
CA ASP A 196 12.35 2.26 -7.93
C ASP A 196 12.16 1.03 -7.03
N VAL A 197 13.26 0.33 -6.71
CA VAL A 197 13.21 -0.82 -5.81
C VAL A 197 13.60 -0.40 -4.40
N LEU A 198 12.71 -0.64 -3.45
CA LEU A 198 12.89 -0.31 -2.04
C LEU A 198 12.78 -1.57 -1.17
N ILE A 199 13.85 -1.94 -0.49
CA ILE A 199 13.83 -2.99 0.54
C ILE A 199 13.66 -2.33 1.91
N GLN A 200 12.53 -2.60 2.56
CA GLN A 200 12.24 -2.12 3.91
C GLN A 200 12.49 -3.24 4.93
N MET A 201 13.40 -2.99 5.86
CA MET A 201 13.62 -3.87 6.99
C MET A 201 12.62 -3.55 8.11
N ARG A 202 11.81 -4.51 8.50
CA ARG A 202 10.73 -4.30 9.45
C ARG A 202 10.68 -5.40 10.51
N TYR A 203 10.25 -5.04 11.71
CA TYR A 203 10.00 -6.04 12.74
C TYR A 203 8.60 -6.65 12.59
N LEU A 204 8.50 -7.96 12.78
CA LEU A 204 7.20 -8.66 12.85
C LEU A 204 6.30 -8.14 13.99
N LYS A 205 6.92 -7.59 15.04
CA LYS A 205 6.26 -7.09 16.26
C LYS A 205 6.17 -5.55 16.32
N GLU A 206 6.23 -4.88 15.18
CA GLU A 206 6.03 -3.43 15.15
C GLU A 206 4.67 -3.05 15.74
N VAL A 207 4.64 -1.92 16.47
CA VAL A 207 3.40 -1.29 16.89
C VAL A 207 3.16 -0.07 16.00
N LEU A 208 2.19 -0.17 15.11
CA LEU A 208 1.86 0.85 14.14
C LEU A 208 0.65 1.69 14.59
N THR A 209 -0.23 2.05 13.66
CA THR A 209 -1.51 2.68 13.97
C THR A 209 -2.44 1.67 14.63
N ASN A 210 -3.49 2.12 15.31
CA ASN A 210 -4.48 1.23 15.88
C ASN A 210 -5.51 0.71 14.84
N ARG A 211 -5.38 1.11 13.54
CA ARG A 211 -6.24 0.69 12.44
C ARG A 211 -7.74 0.80 12.78
N ALA A 212 -8.15 1.98 13.24
CA ALA A 212 -9.51 2.23 13.73
C ALA A 212 -9.97 1.27 14.85
N GLY A 213 -9.04 0.82 15.69
CA GLY A 213 -9.31 -0.09 16.80
C GLY A 213 -9.17 -1.57 16.47
N SER A 214 -8.92 -1.94 15.21
CA SER A 214 -8.80 -3.34 14.78
C SER A 214 -7.38 -3.93 14.88
N ALA A 215 -6.35 -3.11 15.19
CA ALA A 215 -4.97 -3.60 15.29
C ALA A 215 -4.79 -4.59 16.45
N PRO A 216 -4.29 -5.82 16.21
CA PRO A 216 -4.22 -6.86 17.24
C PRO A 216 -3.30 -6.52 18.42
N ASN A 217 -2.23 -5.77 18.16
CA ASN A 217 -1.18 -5.46 19.15
C ASN A 217 -1.21 -4.02 19.65
N LYS A 218 -2.27 -3.27 19.34
CA LYS A 218 -2.47 -1.90 19.83
C LYS A 218 -3.94 -1.69 20.16
N PRO A 219 -4.28 -1.54 21.44
CA PRO A 219 -5.66 -1.40 21.88
C PRO A 219 -6.31 -0.15 21.28
N ALA A 220 -7.62 -0.21 21.15
CA ALA A 220 -8.43 0.97 20.85
C ALA A 220 -8.18 2.05 21.93
N THR A 221 -8.37 3.29 21.56
CA THR A 221 -8.24 4.45 22.46
C THR A 221 -9.57 5.18 22.52
N ASP A 222 -9.93 5.62 23.72
CA ASP A 222 -11.11 6.46 23.93
C ASP A 222 -10.88 7.92 23.50
N LYS A 223 -9.65 8.24 23.06
CA LYS A 223 -9.36 9.57 22.52
C LYS A 223 -10.10 9.78 21.20
N VAL A 224 -11.02 10.71 21.21
CA VAL A 224 -11.67 11.20 20.00
C VAL A 224 -10.64 11.89 19.11
N ILE A 225 -10.45 11.37 17.91
CA ILE A 225 -9.64 12.02 16.88
C ILE A 225 -10.51 13.14 16.30
N LYS A 226 -10.07 14.38 16.48
CA LYS A 226 -10.79 15.58 16.01
C LYS A 226 -10.45 15.96 14.55
N GLU A 227 -9.49 15.26 13.96
CA GLU A 227 -9.07 15.48 12.58
C GLU A 227 -9.94 14.66 11.64
N THR A 228 -10.38 15.27 10.55
CA THR A 228 -11.03 14.56 9.45
C THR A 228 -9.99 13.68 8.73
N CYS A 229 -10.30 12.40 8.53
CA CYS A 229 -9.47 11.51 7.74
C CYS A 229 -9.62 11.85 6.25
N LEU A 230 -8.51 11.97 5.53
CA LEU A 230 -8.52 12.23 4.09
C LEU A 230 -8.78 10.99 3.23
N MET A 231 -8.46 9.82 3.73
CA MET A 231 -8.49 8.61 2.89
C MET A 231 -9.81 8.39 2.16
N PRO A 232 -10.99 8.62 2.75
CA PRO A 232 -12.25 8.49 2.02
C PRO A 232 -12.44 9.48 0.85
N TYR A 233 -11.63 10.53 0.78
CA TYR A 233 -11.67 11.54 -0.28
C TYR A 233 -10.56 11.38 -1.31
N THR A 234 -9.50 10.64 -0.96
CA THR A 234 -8.31 10.51 -1.80
C THR A 234 -8.13 9.12 -2.37
N ASP A 235 -8.64 8.10 -1.68
CA ASP A 235 -8.37 6.70 -1.99
C ASP A 235 -9.67 5.98 -2.35
N MET A 236 -9.65 5.24 -3.43
CA MET A 236 -10.65 4.26 -3.76
C MET A 236 -10.14 2.89 -3.30
N TRP A 237 -10.94 2.19 -2.49
CA TRP A 237 -10.58 0.90 -1.93
C TRP A 237 -11.50 -0.19 -2.47
N ILE A 238 -11.00 -1.01 -3.38
CA ILE A 238 -11.76 -2.08 -4.06
C ILE A 238 -11.35 -3.42 -3.48
N MET A 239 -12.31 -4.14 -2.94
CA MET A 239 -12.13 -5.45 -2.32
C MET A 239 -12.23 -6.58 -3.35
N PRO A 240 -11.76 -7.81 -3.04
CA PRO A 240 -11.78 -8.91 -4.00
C PRO A 240 -13.17 -9.34 -4.48
N ASN A 241 -14.22 -9.00 -3.73
CA ASN A 241 -15.62 -9.24 -4.10
C ASN A 241 -16.25 -8.09 -4.90
N GLY A 242 -15.45 -7.14 -5.40
CA GLY A 242 -15.95 -6.00 -6.17
C GLY A 242 -16.55 -4.86 -5.37
N LYS A 243 -16.66 -4.99 -4.05
CA LYS A 243 -17.24 -3.97 -3.20
C LYS A 243 -16.26 -2.84 -2.91
N LEU A 244 -16.78 -1.63 -2.81
CA LEU A 244 -16.02 -0.46 -2.37
C LEU A 244 -16.07 -0.33 -0.86
N GLY A 245 -14.89 -0.37 -0.23
CA GLY A 245 -14.72 -0.06 1.18
C GLY A 245 -14.31 1.40 1.40
N ILE A 246 -14.51 1.90 2.62
CA ILE A 246 -14.21 3.30 2.95
C ILE A 246 -12.71 3.59 3.02
N CYS A 247 -11.89 2.62 3.42
CA CYS A 247 -10.42 2.76 3.53
C CYS A 247 -9.74 1.45 3.95
N CYS A 248 -8.40 1.46 3.98
CA CYS A 248 -7.56 0.33 4.43
C CYS A 248 -7.78 -0.11 5.90
N CYS A 249 -8.49 0.64 6.71
CA CYS A 249 -8.79 0.26 8.09
C CYS A 249 -10.08 -0.57 8.22
N ASP A 250 -10.88 -0.67 7.17
CA ASP A 250 -12.02 -1.55 7.10
C ASP A 250 -11.61 -2.99 6.76
N ASN A 251 -10.87 -3.60 7.70
CA ASN A 251 -10.30 -4.93 7.49
C ASN A 251 -11.32 -6.06 7.47
N PHE A 252 -12.53 -5.81 7.96
CA PHE A 252 -13.60 -6.80 8.06
C PHE A 252 -14.71 -6.57 7.04
N GLU A 253 -14.49 -5.62 6.12
CA GLU A 253 -15.42 -5.34 5.02
C GLU A 253 -16.83 -4.99 5.51
N VAL A 254 -16.87 -4.18 6.59
CA VAL A 254 -18.12 -3.75 7.23
C VAL A 254 -18.79 -2.63 6.43
N THR A 255 -18.00 -1.81 5.74
CA THR A 255 -18.54 -0.76 4.87
C THR A 255 -18.78 -1.32 3.47
N ASP A 256 -19.96 -1.07 2.95
CA ASP A 256 -20.41 -1.47 1.62
C ASP A 256 -20.95 -0.22 0.93
N LEU A 257 -20.05 0.52 0.28
CA LEU A 257 -20.38 1.80 -0.34
C LEU A 257 -21.01 1.61 -1.73
N ALA A 258 -20.54 0.63 -2.47
CA ALA A 258 -21.05 0.25 -3.78
C ALA A 258 -20.52 -1.14 -4.17
N ASP A 259 -21.17 -1.78 -5.12
CA ASP A 259 -20.77 -3.04 -5.74
C ASP A 259 -20.47 -2.80 -7.23
N LEU A 260 -19.24 -3.04 -7.64
CA LEU A 260 -18.79 -2.82 -9.03
C LEU A 260 -19.31 -3.87 -10.02
N HIS A 261 -20.06 -4.88 -9.55
CA HIS A 261 -20.86 -5.73 -10.44
C HIS A 261 -22.17 -5.04 -10.85
N GLU A 262 -22.63 -4.07 -10.07
CA GLU A 262 -23.91 -3.38 -10.29
C GLU A 262 -23.74 -1.96 -10.83
N VAL A 263 -22.62 -1.30 -10.50
CA VAL A 263 -22.35 0.09 -10.91
C VAL A 263 -20.98 0.23 -11.57
N SER A 264 -20.82 1.23 -12.43
CA SER A 264 -19.53 1.63 -13.00
C SER A 264 -18.77 2.57 -12.06
N LEU A 265 -17.46 2.69 -12.26
CA LEU A 265 -16.60 3.69 -11.62
C LEU A 265 -17.01 5.13 -11.99
#